data_fab5c7bed7840392c99ab7ebcb2ee79d
#
_entry.id   fab5c7bed7840392c99ab7ebcb2ee79d
#
_cell.length_a   1.000
_cell.length_b   1.000
_cell.length_c   1.000
_cell.angle_alpha   90.00
_cell.angle_beta   90.00
_cell.angle_gamma   90.00
#
_symmetry.space_group_name_H-M   'P 1'
#
loop_
_entity.id
_entity.type
_entity.pdbx_description
1 polymer ?
#
loop_
_entity_poly.entity_id
_entity_poly.type
_entity_poly.pdbx_seq_one_letter_code
_entity_poly.pdbx_strand_id
1 'polypeptide(L)'
;YLRVTQFDNSVPFAAAGIVLAGLFTVATDRFQRAAYYAALLPKPQNEREAVAGVLAIARNVSVPFGAPYKGFGIYNTEYRTVCDLTNKRYYFELTTSPNVVWADLDKFNLEAGSPVMILNPDNIDLSGNVSDKYQKSATASY
;
A
#
# COMPACT_ATOMS: atom_id res chain seq x y z
N TYR A 1 -12.07 4.18 7.72
CA TYR A 1 -12.83 2.99 7.34
C TYR A 1 -12.45 2.62 5.92
N LEU A 2 -11.55 1.64 5.76
CA LEU A 2 -11.38 0.94 4.50
C LEU A 2 -12.67 0.15 4.25
N ARG A 3 -13.53 0.69 3.41
CA ARG A 3 -14.71 -0.03 2.96
C ARG A 3 -14.25 -1.03 1.91
N VAL A 4 -13.79 -2.19 2.36
CA VAL A 4 -13.80 -3.35 1.50
C VAL A 4 -15.27 -3.68 1.29
N THR A 5 -15.79 -3.49 0.08
CA THR A 5 -17.15 -3.91 -0.26
C THR A 5 -17.28 -5.37 0.12
N GLN A 6 -18.28 -5.66 0.93
CA GLN A 6 -18.60 -6.98 1.41
C GLN A 6 -18.73 -7.92 0.20
N PHE A 7 -17.73 -8.78 0.01
CA PHE A 7 -17.86 -9.89 -0.92
C PHE A 7 -18.76 -10.94 -0.27
N ASP A 8 -19.76 -11.39 -1.03
CA ASP A 8 -20.61 -12.48 -0.68
C ASP A 8 -19.74 -13.70 -0.28
N ASN A 9 -19.97 -14.23 0.92
CA ASN A 9 -19.27 -15.41 1.48
C ASN A 9 -19.54 -16.72 0.74
N SER A 10 -20.12 -16.67 -0.46
CA SER A 10 -20.47 -17.83 -1.28
C SER A 10 -19.36 -18.31 -2.21
N VAL A 11 -18.14 -17.74 -2.15
CA VAL A 11 -17.03 -18.27 -2.96
C VAL A 11 -16.57 -19.60 -2.36
N PRO A 12 -16.82 -20.74 -3.05
CA PRO A 12 -16.52 -22.06 -2.48
C PRO A 12 -15.03 -22.24 -2.26
N PHE A 13 -14.67 -22.89 -1.17
CA PHE A 13 -13.31 -23.29 -0.78
C PHE A 13 -12.53 -24.04 -1.89
N ALA A 14 -13.22 -24.55 -2.91
CA ALA A 14 -12.64 -25.18 -4.10
C ALA A 14 -11.80 -24.21 -4.96
N ALA A 15 -12.07 -22.91 -4.90
CA ALA A 15 -11.25 -21.92 -5.59
C ALA A 15 -9.85 -21.78 -4.98
N ALA A 16 -9.69 -22.07 -3.69
CA ALA A 16 -8.40 -22.01 -3.01
C ALA A 16 -7.40 -23.07 -3.52
N GLY A 17 -7.90 -24.24 -3.94
CA GLY A 17 -7.05 -25.31 -4.47
C GLY A 17 -6.51 -25.03 -5.87
N ILE A 18 -7.24 -24.31 -6.70
CA ILE A 18 -6.82 -23.94 -8.05
C ILE A 18 -5.83 -22.76 -8.01
N VAL A 19 -5.96 -21.90 -7.00
CA VAL A 19 -5.04 -20.77 -6.75
C VAL A 19 -3.63 -21.24 -6.38
N LEU A 20 -3.48 -22.41 -5.77
CA LEU A 20 -2.18 -22.98 -5.41
C LEU A 20 -1.42 -23.57 -6.62
N ALA A 21 -2.07 -23.86 -7.72
CA ALA A 21 -1.45 -24.45 -8.92
C ALA A 21 -1.11 -23.42 -10.00
N GLY A 22 -1.73 -22.25 -10.00
CA GLY A 22 -1.50 -21.16 -10.95
C GLY A 22 -0.70 -20.04 -10.30
N LEU A 23 0.60 -20.11 -10.41
CA LEU A 23 1.55 -19.09 -9.94
C LEU A 23 0.98 -17.65 -9.83
N PHE A 24 0.66 -17.22 -8.67
CA PHE A 24 0.94 -16.05 -7.84
C PHE A 24 1.17 -14.67 -8.53
N THR A 25 1.06 -14.53 -9.85
CA THR A 25 1.57 -13.39 -10.58
C THR A 25 0.52 -12.58 -11.33
N VAL A 26 -0.67 -13.14 -11.58
CA VAL A 26 -1.73 -12.38 -12.26
C VAL A 26 -2.51 -11.49 -11.29
N ALA A 27 -2.97 -10.35 -11.79
CA ALA A 27 -3.68 -9.35 -11.00
C ALA A 27 -4.90 -9.94 -10.27
N THR A 28 -5.61 -10.87 -10.90
CA THR A 28 -6.77 -11.56 -10.32
C THR A 28 -6.40 -12.37 -9.06
N ASP A 29 -5.29 -13.13 -9.10
CA ASP A 29 -4.85 -13.94 -7.95
C ASP A 29 -4.44 -13.05 -6.77
N ARG A 30 -3.77 -11.95 -7.06
CA ARG A 30 -3.39 -10.96 -6.03
C ARG A 30 -4.62 -10.33 -5.40
N PHE A 31 -5.61 -9.97 -6.22
CA PHE A 31 -6.88 -9.43 -5.74
C PHE A 31 -7.63 -10.42 -4.85
N GLN A 32 -7.75 -11.68 -5.27
CA GLN A 32 -8.43 -12.72 -4.50
C GLN A 32 -7.75 -12.96 -3.15
N ARG A 33 -6.41 -13.01 -3.12
CA ARG A 33 -5.66 -13.13 -1.86
C ARG A 33 -5.84 -11.93 -0.96
N ALA A 34 -5.79 -10.72 -1.52
CA ALA A 34 -6.03 -9.51 -0.75
C ALA A 34 -7.42 -9.50 -0.12
N ALA A 35 -8.46 -9.84 -0.89
CA ALA A 35 -9.83 -9.92 -0.41
C ALA A 35 -10.00 -10.99 0.67
N TYR A 36 -9.41 -12.18 0.47
CA TYR A 36 -9.45 -13.26 1.45
C TYR A 36 -8.82 -12.86 2.79
N TYR A 37 -7.61 -12.33 2.78
CA TYR A 37 -6.96 -11.91 4.01
C TYR A 37 -7.63 -10.70 4.66
N ALA A 38 -8.16 -9.76 3.88
CA ALA A 38 -8.89 -8.63 4.42
C ALA A 38 -10.16 -9.06 5.18
N ALA A 39 -10.84 -10.10 4.68
CA ALA A 39 -12.01 -10.66 5.36
C ALA A 39 -11.67 -11.40 6.67
N LEU A 40 -10.43 -11.88 6.80
CA LEU A 40 -9.96 -12.63 7.98
C LEU A 40 -9.27 -11.77 9.02
N LEU A 41 -8.94 -10.51 8.70
CA LEU A 41 -8.29 -9.63 9.67
C LEU A 41 -9.18 -9.43 10.89
N PRO A 42 -8.63 -9.60 12.10
CA PRO A 42 -9.34 -9.26 13.32
C PRO A 42 -9.62 -7.74 13.35
N LYS A 43 -10.67 -7.34 14.07
CA LYS A 43 -10.95 -5.93 14.29
C LYS A 43 -9.76 -5.31 15.03
N PRO A 44 -9.10 -4.28 14.46
CA PRO A 44 -7.93 -3.67 15.09
C PRO A 44 -8.34 -2.90 16.36
N GLN A 45 -7.49 -2.92 17.38
CA GLN A 45 -7.70 -2.22 18.63
C GLN A 45 -7.26 -0.74 18.54
N ASN A 46 -6.38 -0.42 17.61
CA ASN A 46 -5.81 0.91 17.43
C ASN A 46 -5.34 1.09 15.97
N GLU A 47 -4.96 2.33 15.64
CA GLU A 47 -4.46 2.69 14.32
C GLU A 47 -3.25 1.86 13.88
N ARG A 48 -2.28 1.67 14.78
CA ARG A 48 -1.05 0.93 14.46
C ARG A 48 -1.35 -0.50 14.02
N GLU A 49 -2.26 -1.17 14.71
CA GLU A 49 -2.70 -2.53 14.32
C GLU A 49 -3.44 -2.52 12.98
N ALA A 50 -4.30 -1.51 12.75
CA ALA A 50 -5.02 -1.37 11.48
C ALA A 50 -4.05 -1.21 10.30
N VAL A 51 -3.11 -0.29 10.41
CA VAL A 51 -2.11 -0.02 9.37
C VAL A 51 -1.20 -1.24 9.16
N ALA A 52 -0.72 -1.85 10.25
CA ALA A 52 0.12 -3.04 10.16
C ALA A 52 -0.59 -4.22 9.47
N GLY A 53 -1.87 -4.44 9.77
CA GLY A 53 -2.69 -5.46 9.11
C GLY A 53 -2.84 -5.21 7.62
N VAL A 54 -3.15 -3.98 7.22
CA VAL A 54 -3.29 -3.63 5.80
C VAL A 54 -1.94 -3.74 5.07
N LEU A 55 -0.85 -3.27 5.67
CA LEU A 55 0.50 -3.43 5.10
C LEU A 55 0.90 -4.89 4.95
N ALA A 56 0.56 -5.74 5.92
CA ALA A 56 0.83 -7.18 5.83
C ALA A 56 0.13 -7.81 4.60
N ILE A 57 -1.11 -7.42 4.34
CA ILE A 57 -1.83 -7.87 3.13
C ILE A 57 -1.17 -7.32 1.87
N ALA A 58 -0.85 -6.02 1.82
CA ALA A 58 -0.22 -5.40 0.68
C ALA A 58 1.14 -6.06 0.34
N ARG A 59 1.92 -6.39 1.36
CA ARG A 59 3.20 -7.12 1.22
C ARG A 59 3.00 -8.55 0.72
N ASN A 60 1.97 -9.25 1.21
CA ASN A 60 1.65 -10.61 0.78
C ASN A 60 1.28 -10.69 -0.71
N VAL A 61 0.65 -9.67 -1.26
CA VAL A 61 0.24 -9.61 -2.67
C VAL A 61 1.25 -8.88 -3.57
N SER A 62 2.37 -8.46 -3.03
CA SER A 62 3.45 -7.80 -3.76
C SER A 62 4.30 -8.81 -4.51
N VAL A 63 4.80 -8.38 -5.67
CA VAL A 63 5.84 -9.10 -6.41
C VAL A 63 7.19 -8.61 -5.92
N PRO A 64 8.11 -9.50 -5.48
CA PRO A 64 9.42 -9.12 -5.00
C PRO A 64 10.20 -8.29 -6.02
N PHE A 65 11.00 -7.35 -5.52
CA PHE A 65 11.84 -6.50 -6.37
C PHE A 65 12.81 -7.36 -7.20
N GLY A 66 12.91 -7.05 -8.50
CA GLY A 66 13.77 -7.77 -9.43
C GLY A 66 13.26 -9.15 -9.87
N ALA A 67 12.10 -9.60 -9.38
CA ALA A 67 11.55 -10.89 -9.79
C ALA A 67 11.15 -10.88 -11.27
N PRO A 68 11.61 -11.87 -12.08
CA PRO A 68 11.23 -11.94 -13.48
C PRO A 68 9.78 -12.38 -13.63
N TYR A 69 9.07 -11.72 -14.54
CA TYR A 69 7.71 -12.08 -14.93
C TYR A 69 7.71 -12.72 -16.31
N LYS A 70 7.24 -13.96 -16.39
CA LYS A 70 7.27 -14.71 -17.66
C LYS A 70 6.55 -13.94 -18.78
N GLY A 71 7.29 -13.63 -19.85
CA GLY A 71 6.80 -12.91 -21.03
C GLY A 71 6.85 -11.38 -20.95
N PHE A 72 7.17 -10.80 -19.77
CA PHE A 72 7.17 -9.35 -19.56
C PHE A 72 8.48 -8.79 -18.98
N GLY A 73 9.48 -9.64 -18.76
CA GLY A 73 10.72 -9.22 -18.11
C GLY A 73 10.54 -9.02 -16.61
N ILE A 74 11.15 -7.99 -16.05
CA ILE A 74 10.99 -7.61 -14.64
C ILE A 74 9.75 -6.74 -14.52
N TYR A 75 8.78 -7.21 -13.75
CA TYR A 75 7.53 -6.49 -13.44
C TYR A 75 7.20 -6.67 -11.97
N ASN A 76 7.87 -5.91 -11.15
CA ASN A 76 7.76 -5.99 -9.70
C ASN A 76 6.88 -4.89 -9.10
N THR A 77 6.54 -5.04 -7.83
CA THR A 77 5.94 -3.97 -7.05
C THR A 77 7.02 -2.96 -6.69
N GLU A 78 6.86 -1.71 -7.10
CA GLU A 78 7.80 -0.62 -6.83
C GLU A 78 7.59 -0.06 -5.42
N TYR A 79 6.34 0.17 -5.05
CA TYR A 79 5.97 0.76 -3.77
C TYR A 79 4.61 0.25 -3.28
N ARG A 80 4.30 0.50 -2.03
CA ARG A 80 2.99 0.25 -1.41
C ARG A 80 2.53 1.49 -0.65
N THR A 81 1.23 1.71 -0.66
CA THR A 81 0.63 2.82 0.07
C THR A 81 -0.56 2.37 0.91
N VAL A 82 -0.77 3.05 2.03
CA VAL A 82 -1.97 2.91 2.87
C VAL A 82 -2.48 4.29 3.23
N CYS A 83 -3.79 4.49 3.06
CA CYS A 83 -4.47 5.72 3.46
C CYS A 83 -5.27 5.45 4.74
N ASP A 84 -4.91 6.07 5.84
CA ASP A 84 -5.74 6.15 7.03
C ASP A 84 -6.65 7.38 6.92
N LEU A 85 -7.90 7.12 6.55
CA LEU A 85 -8.88 8.18 6.34
C LEU A 85 -9.39 8.78 7.66
N THR A 86 -9.30 8.03 8.75
CA THR A 86 -9.73 8.48 10.08
C THR A 86 -8.78 9.53 10.65
N ASN A 87 -7.47 9.24 10.58
CA ASN A 87 -6.43 10.10 11.13
C ASN A 87 -5.78 10.96 10.04
N LYS A 88 -6.28 10.91 8.81
CA LYS A 88 -5.76 11.65 7.65
C LYS A 88 -4.26 11.46 7.46
N ARG A 89 -3.81 10.20 7.46
CA ARG A 89 -2.42 9.81 7.28
C ARG A 89 -2.22 9.05 5.99
N TYR A 90 -1.17 9.39 5.29
CA TYR A 90 -0.74 8.69 4.09
C TYR A 90 0.57 7.96 4.38
N TYR A 91 0.52 6.62 4.34
CA TYR A 91 1.67 5.75 4.54
C TYR A 91 2.23 5.32 3.18
N PHE A 92 3.54 5.23 3.13
CA PHE A 92 4.27 4.85 1.93
C PHE A 92 5.48 3.99 2.30
N GLU A 93 5.78 2.98 1.49
CA GLU A 93 7.01 2.22 1.54
C GLU A 93 7.49 1.85 0.14
N LEU A 94 8.79 1.96 -0.10
CA LEU A 94 9.45 1.40 -1.28
C LEU A 94 9.70 -0.09 -1.06
N THR A 95 9.60 -0.89 -2.13
CA THR A 95 9.93 -2.33 -2.07
C THR A 95 11.41 -2.56 -1.81
N THR A 96 12.25 -1.58 -2.16
CA THR A 96 13.71 -1.60 -1.95
C THR A 96 14.14 -1.14 -0.56
N SER A 97 13.21 -0.67 0.29
CA SER A 97 13.50 -0.20 1.64
C SER A 97 12.70 -0.98 2.68
N PRO A 98 13.27 -1.34 3.83
CA PRO A 98 12.52 -1.91 4.94
C PRO A 98 11.72 -0.86 5.73
N ASN A 99 11.93 0.43 5.45
CA ASN A 99 11.33 1.52 6.20
C ASN A 99 9.92 1.83 5.68
N VAL A 100 9.04 2.14 6.63
CA VAL A 100 7.73 2.73 6.35
C VAL A 100 7.77 4.20 6.78
N VAL A 101 7.32 5.07 5.90
CA VAL A 101 7.16 6.49 6.18
C VAL A 101 5.68 6.87 6.12
N TRP A 102 5.30 7.94 6.84
CA TRP A 102 3.96 8.50 6.70
C TRP A 102 3.97 10.02 6.84
N ALA A 103 2.95 10.63 6.27
CA ALA A 103 2.68 12.05 6.38
C ALA A 103 1.29 12.28 6.99
N ASP A 104 1.21 13.22 7.91
CA ASP A 104 -0.05 13.74 8.45
C ASP A 104 -0.57 14.80 7.46
N LEU A 105 -1.69 14.55 6.79
CA LEU A 105 -2.22 15.42 5.74
C LEU A 105 -2.66 16.80 6.29
N ASP A 106 -3.03 16.87 7.57
CA ASP A 106 -3.36 18.14 8.25
C ASP A 106 -2.15 19.09 8.42
N LYS A 107 -0.93 18.61 8.13
CA LYS A 107 0.29 19.45 8.11
C LYS A 107 0.48 20.21 6.79
N PHE A 108 -0.31 19.91 5.79
CA PHE A 108 -0.19 20.50 4.45
C PHE A 108 -1.35 21.45 4.17
N ASN A 109 -1.05 22.55 3.50
CA ASN A 109 -2.10 23.37 2.92
C ASN A 109 -2.50 22.75 1.56
N LEU A 110 -3.70 22.18 1.49
CA LEU A 110 -4.24 21.52 0.31
C LEU A 110 -5.24 22.40 -0.46
N GLU A 111 -5.32 23.70 -0.17
CA GLU A 111 -6.18 24.64 -0.88
C GLU A 111 -5.68 24.87 -2.31
N ALA A 112 -6.59 25.25 -3.20
CA ALA A 112 -6.24 25.60 -4.57
C ALA A 112 -5.22 26.75 -4.60
N GLY A 113 -4.16 26.59 -5.41
CA GLY A 113 -3.07 27.56 -5.52
C GLY A 113 -1.97 27.41 -4.47
N SER A 114 -2.10 26.44 -3.55
CA SER A 114 -1.02 26.12 -2.60
C SER A 114 0.18 25.53 -3.34
N PRO A 115 1.40 25.76 -2.83
CA PRO A 115 2.60 25.17 -3.41
C PRO A 115 2.55 23.65 -3.39
N VAL A 116 2.98 23.00 -4.46
CA VAL A 116 3.17 21.55 -4.47
C VAL A 116 4.32 21.19 -3.54
N MET A 117 4.07 20.25 -2.64
CA MET A 117 5.05 19.75 -1.70
C MET A 117 5.54 18.39 -2.18
N ILE A 118 6.84 18.19 -2.21
CA ILE A 118 7.48 16.95 -2.66
C ILE A 118 8.36 16.34 -1.57
N LEU A 119 8.45 15.03 -1.56
CA LEU A 119 9.37 14.25 -0.76
C LEU A 119 10.18 13.37 -1.72
N ASN A 120 11.51 13.32 -1.55
CA ASN A 120 12.31 12.34 -2.27
C ASN A 120 12.19 10.97 -1.58
N PRO A 121 11.50 10.00 -2.18
CA PRO A 121 11.27 8.69 -1.57
C PRO A 121 12.53 7.82 -1.53
N ASP A 122 13.54 8.11 -2.37
CA ASP A 122 14.78 7.35 -2.44
C ASP A 122 15.77 7.69 -1.32
N ASN A 123 15.43 8.66 -0.47
CA ASN A 123 16.25 8.95 0.70
C ASN A 123 16.11 7.81 1.72
N ILE A 124 17.16 7.02 1.88
CA ILE A 124 17.21 5.84 2.75
C ILE A 124 17.12 6.17 4.26
N ASP A 125 17.36 7.42 4.63
CA ASP A 125 17.28 7.87 6.02
C ASP A 125 15.84 8.20 6.46
N LEU A 126 14.90 8.22 5.51
CA LEU A 126 13.49 8.47 5.82
C LEU A 126 12.88 7.28 6.54
N SER A 127 12.30 7.54 7.71
CA SER A 127 11.52 6.56 8.48
C SER A 127 10.53 7.28 9.40
N GLY A 128 9.40 6.62 9.67
CA GLY A 128 8.41 7.18 10.58
C GLY A 128 7.67 8.39 9.99
N ASN A 129 7.31 9.36 10.84
CA ASN A 129 6.63 10.57 10.40
C ASN A 129 7.59 11.51 9.66
N VAL A 130 7.30 11.73 8.39
CA VAL A 130 8.10 12.57 7.50
C VAL A 130 7.40 13.86 7.06
N SER A 131 6.31 14.24 7.73
CA SER A 131 5.54 15.44 7.36
C SER A 131 6.40 16.70 7.25
N ASP A 132 7.42 16.82 8.11
CA ASP A 132 8.32 17.98 8.15
C ASP A 132 9.51 17.88 7.16
N LYS A 133 9.58 16.78 6.39
CA LYS A 133 10.66 16.55 5.41
C LYS A 133 10.27 16.93 3.98
N TYR A 134 9.01 17.25 3.76
CA TYR A 134 8.53 17.72 2.47
C TYR A 134 9.07 19.11 2.15
N GLN A 135 9.38 19.33 0.89
CA GLN A 135 9.91 20.59 0.38
C GLN A 135 9.00 21.12 -0.73
N LYS A 136 9.00 22.44 -0.91
CA LYS A 136 8.29 23.05 -2.04
C LYS A 136 8.91 22.60 -3.34
N SER A 137 8.08 22.15 -4.28
CA SER A 137 8.54 21.89 -5.65
C SER A 137 8.93 23.20 -6.33
N ALA A 138 10.08 23.20 -6.97
CA ALA A 138 10.52 24.35 -7.77
C ALA A 138 9.82 24.43 -9.15
N THR A 139 9.20 23.33 -9.60
CA THR A 139 8.77 23.16 -10.99
C THR A 139 7.30 22.79 -11.19
N ALA A 140 6.59 22.40 -10.13
CA ALA A 140 5.19 22.02 -10.24
C ALA A 140 4.28 23.18 -9.82
N SER A 141 3.54 23.72 -10.77
CA SER A 141 2.32 24.49 -10.55
C SER A 141 1.16 23.73 -11.19
N TYR A 142 0.10 23.48 -10.46
CA TYR A 142 -1.16 22.98 -10.97
C TYR A 142 -2.13 24.14 -11.19
#